data_4b319ff10f04219f33451ea6be993c5d
#
_entry.id   4b319ff10f04219f33451ea6be993c5d
#
_cell.length_a   1.000
_cell.length_b   1.000
_cell.length_c   1.000
_cell.angle_alpha   90.00
_cell.angle_beta   90.00
_cell.angle_gamma   90.00
#
_symmetry.space_group_name_H-M   'P 1'
#
loop_
_entity.id
_entity.type
_entity.pdbx_description
1 polymer ?
#
loop_
_entity_poly.entity_id
_entity_poly.type
_entity_poly.pdbx_seq_one_letter_code
_entity_poly.pdbx_strand_id
1 'polypeptide(L)'
;MALVTGCASMATPETVNQKIAYVYAGLTAAADSTTDLLKRDRISVKTAQSISDDLDTGHFLVQSARLAQKGNKTQDAYGYISKAQELLVIVETKLKAGAANGSN
;
A
#
# COMPACT_ATOMS: atom_id res chain seq x y z
N MET A 1 -14.73 -24.48 11.82
CA MET A 1 -15.05 -23.28 12.03
C MET A 1 -13.94 -22.37 12.17
N ALA A 2 -13.04 -22.59 13.04
CA ALA A 2 -11.91 -21.75 13.24
C ALA A 2 -11.16 -21.50 11.96
N LEU A 3 -11.08 -22.49 11.11
CA LEU A 3 -10.37 -22.33 9.86
C LEU A 3 -10.96 -21.23 9.00
N VAL A 4 -12.27 -21.22 8.87
CA VAL A 4 -12.94 -20.21 8.09
C VAL A 4 -12.75 -18.85 8.73
N THR A 5 -12.83 -18.80 10.05
CA THR A 5 -12.62 -17.59 10.77
C THR A 5 -11.20 -17.07 10.55
N GLY A 6 -10.23 -17.98 10.56
CA GLY A 6 -8.85 -17.61 10.32
C GLY A 6 -8.66 -16.96 8.96
N CYS A 7 -9.27 -17.50 7.94
CA CYS A 7 -9.16 -16.92 6.60
C CYS A 7 -9.78 -15.53 6.55
N ALA A 8 -10.94 -15.38 7.20
CA ALA A 8 -11.60 -14.09 7.24
C ALA A 8 -10.72 -13.06 7.94
N SER A 9 -10.07 -13.46 9.02
CA SER A 9 -9.19 -12.56 9.76
C SER A 9 -8.02 -12.09 8.91
N MET A 10 -7.48 -12.98 8.10
CA MET A 10 -6.37 -12.61 7.24
C MET A 10 -6.80 -11.62 6.18
N ALA A 11 -8.02 -11.76 5.67
CA ALA A 11 -8.53 -10.86 4.66
C ALA A 11 -8.92 -9.50 5.23
N THR A 12 -9.21 -9.44 6.53
CA THR A 12 -9.73 -8.22 7.16
C THR A 12 -8.95 -7.88 8.42
N PRO A 13 -7.83 -7.17 8.27
CA PRO A 13 -7.02 -6.78 9.43
C PRO A 13 -7.85 -5.96 10.42
N GLU A 14 -7.79 -6.30 11.69
CA GLU A 14 -8.59 -5.65 12.73
C GLU A 14 -7.78 -4.73 13.63
N THR A 15 -6.56 -5.11 13.96
CA THR A 15 -5.74 -4.30 14.86
C THR A 15 -4.89 -3.31 14.07
N VAL A 16 -4.42 -2.29 14.74
CA VAL A 16 -3.52 -1.32 14.11
C VAL A 16 -2.28 -2.01 13.56
N ASN A 17 -1.69 -2.89 14.35
CA ASN A 17 -0.47 -3.58 13.91
C ASN A 17 -0.73 -4.45 12.69
N GLN A 18 -1.87 -5.11 12.64
CA GLN A 18 -2.24 -5.90 11.48
C GLN A 18 -2.46 -5.02 10.26
N LYS A 19 -3.10 -3.88 10.45
CA LYS A 19 -3.32 -2.94 9.36
C LYS A 19 -2.00 -2.36 8.85
N ILE A 20 -1.09 -2.05 9.75
CA ILE A 20 0.24 -1.57 9.37
C ILE A 20 0.95 -2.60 8.52
N ALA A 21 0.96 -3.86 8.95
CA ALA A 21 1.61 -4.92 8.22
C ALA A 21 0.96 -5.14 6.85
N TYR A 22 -0.36 -5.08 6.80
CA TYR A 22 -1.10 -5.27 5.57
C TYR A 22 -0.78 -4.17 4.56
N VAL A 23 -0.80 -2.93 5.00
CA VAL A 23 -0.52 -1.79 4.11
C VAL A 23 0.93 -1.83 3.67
N TYR A 24 1.85 -2.14 4.58
CA TYR A 24 3.26 -2.22 4.23
C TYR A 24 3.48 -3.28 3.13
N ALA A 25 2.85 -4.45 3.29
CA ALA A 25 2.95 -5.49 2.27
C ALA A 25 2.39 -5.02 0.93
N GLY A 26 1.28 -4.28 0.97
CA GLY A 26 0.69 -3.72 -0.24
C GLY A 26 1.61 -2.73 -0.93
N LEU A 27 2.27 -1.87 -0.16
CA LEU A 27 3.21 -0.89 -0.72
C LEU A 27 4.40 -1.61 -1.36
N THR A 28 4.90 -2.66 -0.71
CA THR A 28 6.01 -3.44 -1.25
C THR A 28 5.61 -4.12 -2.55
N ALA A 29 4.44 -4.74 -2.58
CA ALA A 29 3.94 -5.39 -3.79
C ALA A 29 3.76 -4.37 -4.91
N ALA A 30 3.27 -3.18 -4.59
CA ALA A 30 3.09 -2.13 -5.59
C ALA A 30 4.44 -1.66 -6.14
N ALA A 31 5.46 -1.58 -5.29
CA ALA A 31 6.79 -1.21 -5.74
C ALA A 31 7.36 -2.25 -6.71
N ASP A 32 7.17 -3.52 -6.38
CA ASP A 32 7.63 -4.60 -7.25
C ASP A 32 6.90 -4.58 -8.59
N SER A 33 5.59 -4.36 -8.56
CA SER A 33 4.79 -4.27 -9.78
C SER A 33 5.24 -3.09 -10.64
N THR A 34 5.53 -1.95 -10.02
CA THR A 34 5.99 -0.77 -10.75
C THR A 34 7.29 -1.07 -11.46
N THR A 35 8.23 -1.70 -10.77
CA THR A 35 9.52 -2.06 -11.34
C THR A 35 9.33 -3.00 -12.51
N ASP A 36 8.48 -4.01 -12.34
CA ASP A 36 8.24 -5.00 -13.39
C ASP A 36 7.62 -4.36 -14.62
N LEU A 37 6.61 -3.52 -14.44
CA LEU A 37 5.94 -2.86 -15.55
C LEU A 37 6.89 -1.89 -16.27
N LEU A 38 7.74 -1.20 -15.52
CA LEU A 38 8.71 -0.30 -16.13
C LEU A 38 9.72 -1.07 -16.97
N LYS A 39 10.21 -2.20 -16.48
CA LYS A 39 11.15 -3.03 -17.22
C LYS A 39 10.56 -3.57 -18.51
N ARG A 40 9.27 -3.81 -18.52
CA ARG A 40 8.57 -4.32 -19.70
C ARG A 40 8.05 -3.22 -20.60
N ASP A 41 8.40 -1.98 -20.30
CA ASP A 41 7.93 -0.82 -21.05
C ASP A 41 6.41 -0.71 -21.10
N ARG A 42 5.75 -1.21 -20.04
CA ARG A 42 4.29 -1.15 -19.94
C ARG A 42 3.83 0.15 -19.30
N ILE A 43 4.71 0.86 -18.61
CA ILE A 43 4.44 2.19 -18.09
C ILE A 43 5.64 3.07 -18.42
N SER A 44 5.40 4.38 -18.50
CA SER A 44 6.46 5.34 -18.79
C SER A 44 7.28 5.61 -17.53
N VAL A 45 8.46 6.17 -17.73
CA VAL A 45 9.29 6.62 -16.62
C VAL A 45 8.55 7.65 -15.80
N LYS A 46 7.81 8.55 -16.45
CA LYS A 46 7.05 9.57 -15.75
C LYS A 46 5.98 8.96 -14.84
N THR A 47 5.26 7.96 -15.33
CA THR A 47 4.27 7.27 -14.53
C THR A 47 4.92 6.54 -13.37
N ALA A 48 6.03 5.86 -13.63
CA ALA A 48 6.76 5.16 -12.57
C ALA A 48 7.23 6.13 -11.49
N GLN A 49 7.69 7.31 -11.89
CA GLN A 49 8.14 8.33 -10.95
C GLN A 49 6.99 8.80 -10.08
N SER A 50 5.83 9.02 -10.69
CA SER A 50 4.64 9.45 -9.96
C SER A 50 4.24 8.39 -8.91
N ILE A 51 4.28 7.12 -9.29
CA ILE A 51 3.96 6.03 -8.38
C ILE A 51 4.99 5.96 -7.27
N SER A 52 6.27 6.11 -7.61
CA SER A 52 7.35 6.08 -6.63
C SER A 52 7.16 7.16 -5.57
N ASP A 53 6.77 8.37 -5.99
CA ASP A 53 6.52 9.46 -5.06
C ASP A 53 5.38 9.11 -4.12
N ASP A 54 4.32 8.51 -4.64
CA ASP A 54 3.20 8.08 -3.82
C ASP A 54 3.63 6.99 -2.83
N LEU A 55 4.47 6.06 -3.27
CA LEU A 55 4.95 4.99 -2.41
C LEU A 55 5.81 5.54 -1.29
N ASP A 56 6.65 6.52 -1.58
CA ASP A 56 7.47 7.17 -0.56
C ASP A 56 6.58 7.80 0.51
N THR A 57 5.54 8.50 0.09
CA THR A 57 4.58 9.09 1.01
C THR A 57 3.88 8.00 1.82
N GLY A 58 3.51 6.90 1.17
CA GLY A 58 2.88 5.78 1.86
C GLY A 58 3.77 5.20 2.94
N HIS A 59 5.05 5.01 2.63
CA HIS A 59 6.01 4.51 3.61
C HIS A 59 6.18 5.47 4.78
N PHE A 60 6.20 6.77 4.50
CA PHE A 60 6.26 7.77 5.55
C PHE A 60 5.06 7.66 6.49
N LEU A 61 3.88 7.48 5.91
CA LEU A 61 2.65 7.34 6.70
C LEU A 61 2.67 6.08 7.55
N VAL A 62 3.18 4.97 7.01
CA VAL A 62 3.32 3.73 7.77
C VAL A 62 4.27 3.92 8.94
N GLN A 63 5.40 4.59 8.72
CA GLN A 63 6.34 4.87 9.80
C GLN A 63 5.71 5.74 10.86
N SER A 64 4.93 6.75 10.43
CA SER A 64 4.24 7.63 11.37
C SER A 64 3.24 6.84 12.21
N ALA A 65 2.55 5.88 11.58
CA ALA A 65 1.62 5.03 12.30
C ALA A 65 2.34 4.17 13.33
N ARG A 66 3.50 3.62 12.98
CA ARG A 66 4.28 2.82 13.91
C ARG A 66 4.73 3.62 15.11
N LEU A 67 5.20 4.84 14.86
CA LEU A 67 5.64 5.72 15.94
C LEU A 67 4.48 6.11 16.85
N ALA A 68 3.32 6.41 16.25
CA ALA A 68 2.15 6.74 17.03
C ALA A 68 1.72 5.56 17.90
N GLN A 69 1.78 4.36 17.34
CA GLN A 69 1.39 3.17 18.09
C GLN A 69 2.35 2.91 19.24
N LYS A 70 3.63 3.12 19.04
CA LYS A 70 4.62 2.98 20.11
C LYS A 70 4.35 3.94 21.24
N GLY A 71 3.85 5.14 20.92
CA GLY A 71 3.51 6.14 21.94
C GLY A 71 2.10 5.98 22.48
N ASN A 72 1.46 4.87 22.20
CA ASN A 72 0.09 4.59 22.64
C ASN A 72 -0.93 5.60 22.10
N LYS A 73 -0.63 6.19 20.94
CA LYS A 73 -1.54 7.13 20.29
C LYS A 73 -2.29 6.40 19.20
N THR A 74 -3.15 5.48 19.61
CA THR A 74 -3.84 4.58 18.70
C THR A 74 -4.69 5.31 17.68
N GLN A 75 -5.38 6.38 18.09
CA GLN A 75 -6.21 7.15 17.16
C GLN A 75 -5.36 7.77 16.05
N ASP A 76 -4.20 8.33 16.43
CA ASP A 76 -3.30 8.92 15.44
C ASP A 76 -2.79 7.84 14.49
N ALA A 77 -2.45 6.68 15.04
CA ALA A 77 -1.97 5.56 14.23
C ALA A 77 -3.02 5.15 13.19
N TYR A 78 -4.28 5.05 13.60
CA TYR A 78 -5.36 4.74 12.66
C TYR A 78 -5.48 5.79 11.58
N GLY A 79 -5.33 7.07 11.95
CA GLY A 79 -5.39 8.16 10.98
C GLY A 79 -4.30 8.04 9.92
N TYR A 80 -3.08 7.78 10.34
CA TYR A 80 -1.97 7.61 9.40
C TYR A 80 -2.17 6.42 8.50
N ILE A 81 -2.61 5.30 9.07
CA ILE A 81 -2.81 4.08 8.31
C ILE A 81 -3.96 4.24 7.31
N SER A 82 -5.00 4.94 7.69
CA SER A 82 -6.12 5.20 6.80
C SER A 82 -5.67 6.00 5.57
N LYS A 83 -4.82 7.01 5.78
CA LYS A 83 -4.27 7.79 4.67
C LYS A 83 -3.37 6.94 3.78
N ALA A 84 -2.59 6.06 4.39
CA ALA A 84 -1.72 5.17 3.63
C ALA A 84 -2.55 4.22 2.76
N GLN A 85 -3.67 3.72 3.28
CA GLN A 85 -4.56 2.86 2.53
C GLN A 85 -5.16 3.59 1.33
N GLU A 86 -5.57 4.84 1.52
CA GLU A 86 -6.09 5.65 0.42
C GLU A 86 -5.04 5.82 -0.66
N LEU A 87 -3.83 6.08 -0.24
CA LEU A 87 -2.72 6.27 -1.18
C LEU A 87 -2.42 4.98 -1.93
N LEU A 88 -2.51 3.85 -1.26
CA LEU A 88 -2.31 2.55 -1.89
C LEU A 88 -3.35 2.31 -2.98
N VAL A 89 -4.60 2.69 -2.74
CA VAL A 89 -5.64 2.59 -3.75
C VAL A 89 -5.31 3.45 -4.96
N ILE A 90 -4.80 4.66 -4.73
CA ILE A 90 -4.38 5.56 -5.81
C ILE A 90 -3.27 4.90 -6.63
N VAL A 91 -2.28 4.32 -5.96
CA VAL A 91 -1.17 3.65 -6.63
C VAL A 91 -1.68 2.47 -7.46
N GLU A 92 -2.56 1.67 -6.89
CA GLU A 92 -3.13 0.52 -7.61
C GLU A 92 -3.89 0.96 -8.84
N THR A 93 -4.59 2.08 -8.74
CA THR A 93 -5.32 2.64 -9.88
C THR A 93 -4.35 3.06 -10.98
N LYS A 94 -3.26 3.72 -10.59
CA LYS A 94 -2.23 4.14 -11.56
C LYS A 94 -1.58 2.94 -12.23
N LEU A 95 -1.33 1.87 -11.47
CA LEU A 95 -0.74 0.66 -12.03
C LEU A 95 -1.67 0.00 -13.04
N LYS A 96 -2.97 -0.09 -12.72
CA LYS A 96 -3.94 -0.66 -13.63
C LYS A 96 -4.06 0.16 -14.90
N ALA A 97 -4.14 1.47 -14.76
CA ALA A 97 -4.25 2.35 -15.91
C ALA A 97 -2.99 2.27 -16.77
N GLY A 98 -1.83 2.25 -16.14
CA GLY A 98 -0.57 2.15 -16.83
C GLY A 98 -0.44 0.84 -17.57
N ALA A 99 -0.79 -0.27 -16.92
CA ALA A 99 -0.72 -1.58 -17.54
C ALA A 99 -1.64 -1.67 -18.75
N ALA A 100 -2.86 -1.13 -18.64
CA ALA A 100 -3.81 -1.13 -19.74
C ALA A 100 -3.29 -0.30 -20.89
N ASN A 101 -2.76 0.88 -20.61
CA ASN A 101 -2.21 1.75 -21.65
C ASN A 101 -0.98 1.13 -22.30
N GLY A 102 -0.15 0.48 -21.50
CA GLY A 102 1.03 -0.18 -21.99
C GLY A 102 0.72 -1.34 -22.90
N SER A 103 -0.48 -1.89 -22.80
CA SER A 103 -0.90 -2.99 -23.66
C SER A 103 -1.14 -2.55 -25.09
N ASN A 104 -1.35 -1.29 -25.28
CA ASN A 104 -1.61 -0.75 -26.60
C ASN A 104 -0.31 -0.52 -27.34
#